data_636ba0687c71fc89b12073d2c97e828f
#
_entry.id   636ba0687c71fc89b12073d2c97e828f
#
_cell.length_a   1.000
_cell.length_b   1.000
_cell.length_c   1.000
_cell.angle_alpha   90.00
_cell.angle_beta   90.00
_cell.angle_gamma   90.00
#
_symmetry.space_group_name_H-M   'P 1'
#
loop_
_entity.id
_entity.type
_entity.pdbx_description
1 polymer ?
#
loop_
_entity_poly.entity_id
_entity_poly.type
_entity_poly.pdbx_seq_one_letter_code
_entity_poly.pdbx_strand_id
1 'polypeptide(L)'
;AGLCATSLDEFVVWLQTQVKYPSTMVDRITPATSWEDIATLPATLGFEDNWPVMCEPYKHWVIEDNFVDDERPNWEDTGAVVVDDVIPHELMKVRLLNVTHSAMCYAGILAGCTHVHEAVTHSKIRGLLTQIQLNEIGPTLFAHEAMGSSPILLNGLEEYAGLVLRRFENV
;
A
#
# COMPACT_ATOMS: atom_id res chain seq x y z
N ALA A 1 -3.03 7.20 -36.42
CA ALA A 1 -2.25 8.28 -37.08
C ALA A 1 -0.98 8.48 -36.27
N GLY A 2 0.19 8.20 -36.89
CA GLY A 2 1.49 8.29 -36.20
C GLY A 2 1.82 9.75 -35.88
N LEU A 3 2.18 9.99 -34.64
CA LEU A 3 2.71 11.27 -34.18
C LEU A 3 4.10 11.47 -34.78
N CYS A 4 4.23 12.47 -35.63
CA CYS A 4 5.52 13.04 -36.00
C CYS A 4 5.58 14.43 -35.33
N ALA A 5 6.00 14.49 -34.06
CA ALA A 5 6.34 15.75 -33.42
C ALA A 5 7.54 16.35 -34.16
N THR A 6 7.38 17.57 -34.69
CA THR A 6 8.42 18.25 -35.45
C THR A 6 9.35 19.08 -34.57
N SER A 7 8.97 19.28 -33.31
CA SER A 7 9.76 19.97 -32.29
C SER A 7 9.52 19.40 -30.88
N LEU A 8 10.45 19.68 -29.95
CA LEU A 8 10.33 19.31 -28.54
C LEU A 8 9.08 20.00 -27.91
N ASP A 9 8.80 21.23 -28.28
CA ASP A 9 7.67 22.00 -27.75
C ASP A 9 6.33 21.36 -28.15
N GLU A 10 6.20 20.94 -29.41
CA GLU A 10 4.99 20.21 -29.87
C GLU A 10 4.80 18.89 -29.14
N PHE A 11 5.88 18.17 -28.88
CA PHE A 11 5.84 16.92 -28.10
C PHE A 11 5.40 17.16 -26.64
N VAL A 12 5.92 18.23 -26.01
CA VAL A 12 5.52 18.61 -24.64
C VAL A 12 4.04 18.98 -24.60
N VAL A 13 3.55 19.77 -25.54
CA VAL A 13 2.12 20.12 -25.64
C VAL A 13 1.27 18.87 -25.84
N TRP A 14 1.71 17.95 -26.70
CA TRP A 14 1.01 16.68 -26.89
C TRP A 14 0.96 15.84 -25.62
N LEU A 15 2.07 15.69 -24.88
CA LEU A 15 2.10 14.99 -23.60
C LEU A 15 1.10 15.59 -22.59
N GLN A 16 1.06 16.92 -22.49
CA GLN A 16 0.18 17.61 -21.55
C GLN A 16 -1.31 17.51 -21.89
N THR A 17 -1.62 17.36 -23.19
CA THR A 17 -3.02 17.40 -23.66
C THR A 17 -3.59 16.02 -24.03
N GLN A 18 -2.76 15.07 -24.41
CA GLN A 18 -3.18 13.77 -24.96
C GLN A 18 -2.78 12.57 -24.12
N VAL A 19 -1.97 12.79 -23.08
CA VAL A 19 -1.54 11.70 -22.20
C VAL A 19 -2.12 11.91 -20.80
N LYS A 20 -2.63 10.84 -20.20
CA LYS A 20 -3.11 10.83 -18.83
C LYS A 20 -2.14 10.02 -17.95
N TYR A 21 -2.05 10.40 -16.70
CA TYR A 21 -1.14 9.79 -15.72
C TYR A 21 -1.93 9.42 -14.46
N PRO A 22 -2.79 8.38 -14.53
CA PRO A 22 -3.57 7.99 -13.36
C PRO A 22 -2.65 7.56 -12.22
N SER A 23 -2.88 8.13 -11.05
CA SER A 23 -2.19 7.76 -9.83
C SER A 23 -2.68 6.42 -9.31
N THR A 24 -1.82 5.69 -8.60
CA THR A 24 -2.23 4.40 -8.02
C THR A 24 -1.56 4.16 -6.66
N MET A 25 -2.27 3.52 -5.76
CA MET A 25 -1.77 3.05 -4.47
C MET A 25 -1.96 1.55 -4.38
N VAL A 26 -0.89 0.83 -4.05
CA VAL A 26 -0.91 -0.62 -3.81
C VAL A 26 -0.51 -0.89 -2.36
N ASP A 27 -1.29 -1.73 -1.70
CA ASP A 27 -1.01 -2.18 -0.34
C ASP A 27 -1.06 -3.71 -0.28
N ARG A 28 0.11 -4.31 -0.17
CA ARG A 28 0.34 -5.74 0.04
C ARG A 28 1.72 -5.94 0.64
N ILE A 29 1.81 -6.61 1.79
CA ILE A 29 3.10 -6.91 2.41
C ILE A 29 3.76 -8.04 1.62
N THR A 30 5.01 -7.79 1.22
CA THR A 30 5.86 -8.73 0.50
C THR A 30 7.17 -8.91 1.28
N PRO A 31 7.28 -9.96 2.11
CA PRO A 31 8.54 -10.26 2.80
C PRO A 31 9.65 -10.59 1.81
N ALA A 32 10.90 -10.54 2.28
CA ALA A 32 12.03 -10.98 1.47
C ALA A 32 11.88 -12.48 1.15
N THR A 33 12.00 -12.84 -0.12
CA THR A 33 11.97 -14.23 -0.57
C THR A 33 13.22 -14.95 -0.10
N SER A 34 13.05 -16.09 0.56
CA SER A 34 14.16 -16.93 1.03
C SER A 34 14.63 -17.91 -0.05
N TRP A 35 15.84 -18.44 0.12
CA TRP A 35 16.32 -19.52 -0.74
C TRP A 35 15.47 -20.80 -0.62
N GLU A 36 14.83 -21.02 0.53
CA GLU A 36 13.91 -22.13 0.76
C GLU A 36 12.63 -21.96 -0.05
N ASP A 37 12.09 -20.75 -0.13
CA ASP A 37 10.93 -20.45 -0.99
C ASP A 37 11.25 -20.76 -2.45
N ILE A 38 12.40 -20.29 -2.97
CA ILE A 38 12.82 -20.54 -4.34
C ILE A 38 12.97 -22.06 -4.60
N ALA A 39 13.50 -22.81 -3.66
CA ALA A 39 13.72 -24.24 -3.82
C ALA A 39 12.43 -25.07 -3.77
N THR A 40 11.43 -24.66 -3.01
CA THR A 40 10.19 -25.43 -2.77
C THR A 40 9.07 -25.08 -3.75
N LEU A 41 9.02 -23.84 -4.25
CA LEU A 41 7.97 -23.37 -5.14
C LEU A 41 7.80 -24.16 -6.44
N PRO A 42 8.84 -24.65 -7.12
CA PRO A 42 8.68 -25.44 -8.35
C PRO A 42 7.81 -26.68 -8.16
N ALA A 43 7.85 -27.31 -6.99
CA ALA A 43 7.00 -28.47 -6.70
C ALA A 43 5.50 -28.09 -6.64
N THR A 44 5.17 -26.86 -6.25
CA THR A 44 3.79 -26.35 -6.18
C THR A 44 3.33 -25.75 -7.48
N LEU A 45 4.19 -25.03 -8.18
CA LEU A 45 3.85 -24.30 -9.40
C LEU A 45 3.93 -25.20 -10.65
N GLY A 46 4.73 -26.27 -10.64
CA GLY A 46 4.98 -27.12 -11.79
C GLY A 46 5.98 -26.53 -12.82
N PHE A 47 6.63 -25.43 -12.48
CA PHE A 47 7.69 -24.80 -13.27
C PHE A 47 8.68 -24.08 -12.34
N GLU A 48 9.88 -23.80 -12.85
CA GLU A 48 10.88 -23.00 -12.12
C GLU A 48 10.58 -21.52 -12.24
N ASP A 49 10.58 -20.83 -11.11
CA ASP A 49 10.55 -19.37 -11.03
C ASP A 49 11.85 -18.89 -10.36
N ASN A 50 12.66 -18.15 -11.12
CA ASN A 50 13.95 -17.65 -10.63
C ASN A 50 13.81 -16.39 -9.76
N TRP A 51 12.62 -15.76 -9.72
CA TRP A 51 12.36 -14.50 -9.03
C TRP A 51 11.00 -14.48 -8.35
N PRO A 52 10.64 -15.50 -7.58
CA PRO A 52 9.33 -15.57 -6.93
C PRO A 52 9.19 -14.46 -5.88
N VAL A 53 7.97 -13.94 -5.75
CA VAL A 53 7.61 -12.98 -4.72
C VAL A 53 6.55 -13.57 -3.82
N MET A 54 6.92 -13.86 -2.57
CA MET A 54 5.97 -14.25 -1.54
C MET A 54 5.20 -13.02 -1.06
N CYS A 55 3.93 -13.17 -0.78
CA CYS A 55 3.11 -12.06 -0.31
C CYS A 55 1.96 -12.55 0.58
N GLU A 56 1.45 -11.65 1.41
CA GLU A 56 0.25 -11.92 2.22
C GLU A 56 -1.01 -12.10 1.35
N PRO A 57 -2.07 -12.74 1.87
CA PRO A 57 -3.37 -12.85 1.18
C PRO A 57 -4.07 -11.49 1.01
N TYR A 58 -3.86 -10.55 1.94
CA TYR A 58 -4.42 -9.21 1.85
C TYR A 58 -3.92 -8.48 0.61
N LYS A 59 -4.83 -7.82 -0.08
CA LYS A 59 -4.53 -6.97 -1.23
C LYS A 59 -5.45 -5.76 -1.22
N HIS A 60 -4.89 -4.58 -1.48
CA HIS A 60 -5.66 -3.37 -1.70
C HIS A 60 -5.00 -2.59 -2.82
N TRP A 61 -5.69 -2.49 -3.95
CA TRP A 61 -5.25 -1.73 -5.10
C TRP A 61 -6.26 -0.63 -5.39
N VAL A 62 -5.81 0.60 -5.31
CA VAL A 62 -6.60 1.80 -5.61
C VAL A 62 -5.98 2.47 -6.83
N ILE A 63 -6.81 2.92 -7.75
CA ILE A 63 -6.38 3.58 -8.97
C ILE A 63 -7.29 4.76 -9.27
N GLU A 64 -6.69 5.88 -9.70
CA GLU A 64 -7.39 7.08 -10.11
C GLU A 64 -8.13 6.85 -11.44
N ASP A 65 -9.39 7.27 -11.52
CA ASP A 65 -10.20 7.19 -12.74
C ASP A 65 -9.89 8.37 -13.67
N ASN A 66 -8.68 8.38 -14.21
CA ASN A 66 -8.17 9.44 -15.08
C ASN A 66 -7.50 8.83 -16.32
N PHE A 67 -8.31 8.23 -17.19
CA PHE A 67 -7.86 7.56 -18.41
C PHE A 67 -8.22 8.35 -19.67
N VAL A 68 -7.51 8.08 -20.77
CA VAL A 68 -7.80 8.67 -22.07
C VAL A 68 -9.14 8.13 -22.57
N ASP A 69 -10.03 9.03 -22.98
CA ASP A 69 -11.38 8.71 -23.49
C ASP A 69 -12.25 7.90 -22.51
N ASP A 70 -11.88 7.92 -21.20
CA ASP A 70 -12.49 7.13 -20.13
C ASP A 70 -12.45 5.60 -20.41
N GLU A 71 -11.59 5.18 -21.32
CA GLU A 71 -11.42 3.76 -21.67
C GLU A 71 -10.35 3.09 -20.80
N ARG A 72 -10.75 2.06 -20.07
CA ARG A 72 -9.87 1.22 -19.26
C ARG A 72 -10.44 -0.20 -19.11
N PRO A 73 -9.59 -1.19 -18.78
CA PRO A 73 -10.09 -2.52 -18.39
C PRO A 73 -10.94 -2.44 -17.11
N ASN A 74 -11.87 -3.37 -16.96
CA ASN A 74 -12.72 -3.46 -15.77
C ASN A 74 -11.97 -4.15 -14.61
N TRP A 75 -11.00 -3.44 -14.02
CA TRP A 75 -10.18 -3.98 -12.92
C TRP A 75 -10.95 -4.19 -11.62
N GLU A 76 -12.10 -3.54 -11.46
CA GLU A 76 -13.01 -3.75 -10.32
C GLU A 76 -13.44 -5.21 -10.20
N ASP A 77 -13.55 -5.93 -11.30
CA ASP A 77 -13.86 -7.37 -11.30
C ASP A 77 -12.77 -8.20 -10.60
N THR A 78 -11.55 -7.68 -10.50
CA THR A 78 -10.43 -8.30 -9.76
C THR A 78 -10.26 -7.75 -8.35
N GLY A 79 -11.12 -6.80 -7.94
CA GLY A 79 -11.12 -6.17 -6.63
C GLY A 79 -10.29 -4.90 -6.54
N ALA A 80 -9.92 -4.28 -7.68
CA ALA A 80 -9.37 -2.93 -7.68
C ALA A 80 -10.46 -1.91 -7.27
N VAL A 81 -10.06 -0.85 -6.60
CA VAL A 81 -10.92 0.26 -6.19
C VAL A 81 -10.60 1.46 -7.08
N VAL A 82 -11.56 1.88 -7.89
CA VAL A 82 -11.40 3.03 -8.76
C VAL A 82 -11.99 4.26 -8.07
N VAL A 83 -11.23 5.36 -8.03
CA VAL A 83 -11.54 6.56 -7.26
C VAL A 83 -11.17 7.82 -8.05
N ASP A 84 -11.80 8.93 -7.71
CA ASP A 84 -11.44 10.24 -8.27
C ASP A 84 -10.11 10.78 -7.72
N ASP A 85 -9.75 10.40 -6.48
CA ASP A 85 -8.53 10.85 -5.80
C ASP A 85 -7.93 9.71 -4.97
N VAL A 86 -6.68 9.36 -5.25
CA VAL A 86 -5.91 8.30 -4.55
C VAL A 86 -5.28 8.82 -3.26
N ILE A 87 -5.09 10.14 -3.11
CA ILE A 87 -4.35 10.73 -1.97
C ILE A 87 -4.86 10.29 -0.60
N PRO A 88 -6.18 10.22 -0.33
CA PRO A 88 -6.68 9.75 0.96
C PRO A 88 -6.22 8.32 1.30
N HIS A 89 -6.23 7.43 0.32
CA HIS A 89 -5.81 6.04 0.48
C HIS A 89 -4.29 5.93 0.70
N GLU A 90 -3.52 6.71 -0.04
CA GLU A 90 -2.07 6.80 0.11
C GLU A 90 -1.69 7.31 1.51
N LEU A 91 -2.29 8.41 1.96
CA LEU A 91 -2.05 8.98 3.29
C LEU A 91 -2.35 7.98 4.41
N MET A 92 -3.47 7.26 4.31
CA MET A 92 -3.80 6.22 5.27
C MET A 92 -2.74 5.12 5.31
N LYS A 93 -2.40 4.57 4.14
CA LYS A 93 -1.39 3.51 4.05
C LYS A 93 -0.04 3.98 4.56
N VAL A 94 0.45 5.12 4.11
CA VAL A 94 1.77 5.65 4.50
C VAL A 94 1.82 5.96 5.99
N ARG A 95 0.81 6.63 6.53
CA ARG A 95 0.83 7.05 7.93
C ARG A 95 0.46 5.94 8.91
N LEU A 96 -0.54 5.10 8.61
CA LEU A 96 -0.96 4.05 9.53
C LEU A 96 -0.18 2.75 9.37
N LEU A 97 0.22 2.36 8.16
CA LEU A 97 0.99 1.13 7.97
C LEU A 97 2.50 1.38 8.00
N ASN A 98 3.01 2.22 7.09
CA ASN A 98 4.46 2.36 6.92
C ASN A 98 5.13 3.01 8.15
N VAL A 99 4.53 4.06 8.73
CA VAL A 99 5.05 4.69 9.95
C VAL A 99 4.99 3.73 11.14
N THR A 100 3.88 2.99 11.30
CA THR A 100 3.76 1.97 12.36
C THR A 100 4.83 0.89 12.21
N HIS A 101 5.09 0.42 10.99
CA HIS A 101 6.16 -0.53 10.72
C HIS A 101 7.53 0.03 11.16
N SER A 102 7.85 1.26 10.80
CA SER A 102 9.11 1.90 11.19
C SER A 102 9.24 2.02 12.71
N ALA A 103 8.19 2.50 13.39
CA ALA A 103 8.17 2.61 14.85
C ALA A 103 8.34 1.23 15.52
N MET A 104 7.67 0.22 15.00
CA MET A 104 7.76 -1.16 15.47
C MET A 104 9.17 -1.73 15.30
N CYS A 105 9.82 -1.51 14.15
CA CYS A 105 11.18 -1.99 13.92
C CYS A 105 12.17 -1.41 14.92
N TYR A 106 12.13 -0.11 15.18
CA TYR A 106 13.02 0.52 16.16
C TYR A 106 12.76 0.02 17.59
N ALA A 107 11.49 -0.07 17.98
CA ALA A 107 11.13 -0.57 19.32
C ALA A 107 11.48 -2.07 19.46
N GLY A 108 11.28 -2.86 18.42
CA GLY A 108 11.60 -4.30 18.36
C GLY A 108 13.10 -4.55 18.51
N ILE A 109 13.94 -3.82 17.77
CA ILE A 109 15.41 -3.91 17.88
C ILE A 109 15.86 -3.61 19.32
N LEU A 110 15.33 -2.56 19.93
CA LEU A 110 15.64 -2.22 21.32
C LEU A 110 15.19 -3.29 22.32
N ALA A 111 14.12 -4.01 21.99
CA ALA A 111 13.61 -5.14 22.80
C ALA A 111 14.29 -6.48 22.50
N GLY A 112 15.21 -6.55 21.52
CA GLY A 112 15.92 -7.75 21.11
C GLY A 112 15.14 -8.65 20.16
N CYS A 113 14.06 -8.15 19.53
CA CYS A 113 13.33 -8.88 18.50
C CYS A 113 14.12 -8.92 17.19
N THR A 114 14.05 -10.05 16.50
CA THR A 114 14.68 -10.24 15.18
C THR A 114 13.68 -10.06 14.04
N HIS A 115 12.42 -10.43 14.28
CA HIS A 115 11.38 -10.42 13.26
C HIS A 115 10.21 -9.51 13.64
N VAL A 116 9.49 -9.06 12.62
CA VAL A 116 8.33 -8.16 12.74
C VAL A 116 7.23 -8.77 13.61
N HIS A 117 6.90 -10.04 13.40
CA HIS A 117 5.86 -10.74 14.16
C HIS A 117 6.20 -10.88 15.65
N GLU A 118 7.47 -11.01 16.02
CA GLU A 118 7.91 -11.00 17.42
C GLU A 118 7.67 -9.64 18.08
N ALA A 119 8.02 -8.56 17.35
CA ALA A 119 7.85 -7.20 17.84
C ALA A 119 6.37 -6.84 18.04
N VAL A 120 5.50 -7.15 17.07
CA VAL A 120 4.07 -6.80 17.15
C VAL A 120 3.32 -7.61 18.20
N THR A 121 3.75 -8.82 18.51
CA THR A 121 3.17 -9.67 19.57
C THR A 121 3.67 -9.30 20.97
N HIS A 122 4.76 -8.54 21.08
CA HIS A 122 5.24 -8.03 22.36
C HIS A 122 4.29 -6.98 22.92
N SER A 123 3.63 -7.27 24.06
CA SER A 123 2.50 -6.50 24.60
C SER A 123 2.77 -4.99 24.77
N LYS A 124 3.96 -4.62 25.24
CA LYS A 124 4.35 -3.20 25.43
C LYS A 124 4.54 -2.48 24.09
N ILE A 125 5.15 -3.16 23.10
CA ILE A 125 5.33 -2.60 21.76
C ILE A 125 3.97 -2.44 21.09
N ARG A 126 3.12 -3.46 21.12
CA ARG A 126 1.76 -3.38 20.59
C ARG A 126 0.96 -2.24 21.20
N GLY A 127 1.02 -2.07 22.53
CA GLY A 127 0.37 -0.96 23.21
C GLY A 127 0.90 0.40 22.76
N LEU A 128 2.20 0.55 22.61
CA LEU A 128 2.83 1.76 22.07
C LEU A 128 2.36 2.07 20.65
N LEU A 129 2.36 1.07 19.75
CA LEU A 129 1.93 1.24 18.37
C LEU A 129 0.46 1.65 18.28
N THR A 130 -0.42 1.04 19.09
CA THR A 130 -1.82 1.42 19.17
C THR A 130 -1.99 2.88 19.60
N GLN A 131 -1.23 3.33 20.61
CA GLN A 131 -1.23 4.73 21.06
C GLN A 131 -0.78 5.68 19.94
N ILE A 132 0.31 5.37 19.25
CA ILE A 132 0.81 6.15 18.11
C ILE A 132 -0.25 6.25 17.01
N GLN A 133 -0.86 5.12 16.62
CA GLN A 133 -1.86 5.10 15.56
C GLN A 133 -3.10 5.92 15.90
N LEU A 134 -3.66 5.75 17.10
CA LEU A 134 -4.94 6.34 17.45
C LEU A 134 -4.82 7.78 17.99
N ASN A 135 -3.78 8.08 18.78
CA ASN A 135 -3.69 9.35 19.49
C ASN A 135 -2.74 10.36 18.82
N GLU A 136 -1.86 9.92 17.95
CA GLU A 136 -0.92 10.80 17.26
C GLU A 136 -1.19 10.85 15.76
N ILE A 137 -1.19 9.72 15.06
CA ILE A 137 -1.40 9.66 13.62
C ILE A 137 -2.84 10.00 13.26
N GLY A 138 -3.83 9.39 13.92
CA GLY A 138 -5.25 9.59 13.64
C GLY A 138 -5.66 11.06 13.61
N PRO A 139 -5.39 11.86 14.64
CA PRO A 139 -5.71 13.29 14.63
C PRO A 139 -5.07 14.06 13.47
N THR A 140 -3.84 13.71 13.07
CA THR A 140 -3.18 14.36 11.91
C THR A 140 -3.81 13.96 10.58
N LEU A 141 -4.34 12.75 10.47
CA LEU A 141 -5.10 12.33 9.30
C LEU A 141 -6.42 13.10 9.19
N PHE A 142 -7.19 13.16 10.28
CA PHE A 142 -8.46 13.91 10.31
C PHE A 142 -8.30 15.40 10.02
N ALA A 143 -7.16 15.99 10.40
CA ALA A 143 -6.86 17.39 10.15
C ALA A 143 -6.38 17.68 8.71
N HIS A 144 -6.09 16.65 7.91
CA HIS A 144 -5.57 16.82 6.55
C HIS A 144 -6.72 17.07 5.58
N GLU A 145 -6.65 18.18 4.81
CA GLU A 145 -7.73 18.58 3.91
C GLU A 145 -8.10 17.53 2.85
N ALA A 146 -7.11 16.80 2.31
CA ALA A 146 -7.34 15.73 1.35
C ALA A 146 -8.14 14.56 1.93
N MET A 147 -8.21 14.42 3.26
CA MET A 147 -9.00 13.36 3.90
C MET A 147 -10.49 13.68 3.94
N GLY A 148 -10.87 14.95 3.95
CA GLY A 148 -12.23 15.47 3.81
C GLY A 148 -13.33 14.56 4.34
N SER A 149 -14.20 14.13 3.44
CA SER A 149 -15.30 13.19 3.70
C SER A 149 -14.90 11.74 3.41
N SER A 150 -13.62 11.37 3.50
CA SER A 150 -13.18 10.00 3.18
C SER A 150 -13.96 8.98 4.03
N PRO A 151 -14.73 8.08 3.41
CA PRO A 151 -15.51 7.08 4.14
C PRO A 151 -14.65 6.15 5.00
N ILE A 152 -13.37 6.05 4.65
CA ILE A 152 -12.41 5.19 5.32
C ILE A 152 -12.13 5.66 6.75
N LEU A 153 -12.10 6.99 6.98
CA LEU A 153 -11.83 7.55 8.30
C LEU A 153 -13.08 7.61 9.18
N LEU A 154 -14.24 7.87 8.60
CA LEU A 154 -15.48 8.07 9.38
C LEU A 154 -15.94 6.80 10.11
N ASN A 155 -15.58 5.62 9.60
CA ASN A 155 -16.08 4.35 10.12
C ASN A 155 -15.00 3.37 10.60
N GLY A 156 -13.70 3.70 10.56
CA GLY A 156 -12.76 2.61 10.72
C GLY A 156 -11.32 2.90 11.10
N LEU A 157 -10.96 4.05 11.68
CA LEU A 157 -9.56 4.25 12.12
C LEU A 157 -9.08 3.13 13.05
N GLU A 158 -9.88 2.81 14.08
CA GLU A 158 -9.54 1.74 15.02
C GLU A 158 -9.52 0.36 14.35
N GLU A 159 -10.49 0.10 13.48
CA GLU A 159 -10.57 -1.14 12.73
C GLU A 159 -9.37 -1.31 11.79
N TYR A 160 -9.05 -0.27 11.03
CA TYR A 160 -7.89 -0.28 10.13
C TYR A 160 -6.57 -0.37 10.89
N ALA A 161 -6.40 0.36 11.98
CA ALA A 161 -5.22 0.28 12.85
C ALA A 161 -5.05 -1.16 13.40
N GLY A 162 -6.15 -1.76 13.88
CA GLY A 162 -6.16 -3.15 14.31
C GLY A 162 -5.85 -4.14 13.19
N LEU A 163 -6.36 -3.90 11.97
CA LEU A 163 -6.03 -4.71 10.79
C LEU A 163 -4.55 -4.65 10.46
N VAL A 164 -3.95 -3.46 10.46
CA VAL A 164 -2.51 -3.27 10.22
C VAL A 164 -1.68 -4.08 11.20
N LEU A 165 -1.98 -4.03 12.50
CA LEU A 165 -1.23 -4.80 13.51
C LEU A 165 -1.40 -6.31 13.31
N ARG A 166 -2.60 -6.80 12.94
CA ARG A 166 -2.80 -8.23 12.63
C ARG A 166 -2.03 -8.68 11.39
N ARG A 167 -1.91 -7.83 10.38
CA ARG A 167 -1.12 -8.15 9.16
C ARG A 167 0.36 -8.34 9.47
N PHE A 168 0.91 -7.63 10.46
CA PHE A 168 2.28 -7.80 10.92
C PHE A 168 2.50 -9.07 11.77
N GLU A 169 1.45 -9.73 12.24
CA GLU A 169 1.53 -11.01 12.96
C GLU A 169 1.81 -12.21 12.04
N ASN A 170 1.63 -12.05 10.73
CA ASN A 170 1.89 -13.12 9.77
C ASN A 170 3.38 -13.47 9.74
N VAL A 171 3.67 -14.77 9.82
CA VAL A 171 5.02 -15.36 9.82
C VAL A 171 5.43 -15.68 8.39
#